data_2b2d277b2c4f41f10ff8f56afe33e7c8
#
_entry.id   2b2d277b2c4f41f10ff8f56afe33e7c8
#
_cell.length_a   1.000
_cell.length_b   1.000
_cell.length_c   1.000
_cell.angle_alpha   90.00
_cell.angle_beta   90.00
_cell.angle_gamma   90.00
#
_symmetry.space_group_name_H-M   'P 1'
#
loop_
_entity.id
_entity.type
_entity.pdbx_description
1 polymer ?
#
loop_
_entity_poly.entity_id
_entity_poly.type
_entity_poly.pdbx_seq_one_letter_code
_entity_poly.pdbx_strand_id
1 'polypeptide(L)'
;NNFSEYDEYYDSSWALAKEWNNLNPQNKEEISDYYKKTKNYLFNLIIWHESGDRPPLYLDLKKLIENFNIKVVIDFGCGVGTDSIFLLENGIETKMVDFIGHSSDFLLWRIKKRNLTLGEFINTEKIKKLPSADMFWAIDVLEHLPDPSRILELIPDDLRIFIHRSQFNDTANGRHPHHMTFNEDILKKGLKDKGFREVPWPGLSVWVKSP
;
A
#
# COMPACT_ATOMS: atom_id res chain seq x y z
N ASN A 1 26.56 -15.14 -18.74
CA ASN A 1 25.62 -14.53 -17.80
C ASN A 1 26.45 -13.70 -16.82
N ASN A 2 26.44 -12.39 -17.03
CA ASN A 2 27.23 -11.47 -16.23
C ASN A 2 26.45 -11.16 -14.93
N PHE A 3 26.91 -11.71 -13.81
CA PHE A 3 26.37 -11.40 -12.47
C PHE A 3 26.47 -9.90 -12.13
N SER A 4 27.30 -9.13 -12.82
CA SER A 4 27.43 -7.68 -12.64
C SER A 4 26.17 -6.88 -13.07
N GLU A 5 25.38 -7.39 -14.01
CA GLU A 5 24.09 -6.78 -14.36
C GLU A 5 23.02 -7.04 -13.28
N TYR A 6 23.13 -8.16 -12.53
CA TYR A 6 22.25 -8.45 -11.41
C TYR A 6 22.58 -7.60 -10.19
N ASP A 7 23.82 -7.23 -9.95
CA ASP A 7 24.22 -6.39 -8.81
C ASP A 7 23.65 -4.96 -8.91
N GLU A 8 23.48 -4.40 -10.13
CA GLU A 8 22.77 -3.14 -10.32
C GLU A 8 21.27 -3.25 -10.00
N TYR A 9 20.67 -4.41 -10.21
CA TYR A 9 19.26 -4.67 -9.85
C TYR A 9 19.07 -5.05 -8.39
N TYR A 10 20.07 -5.55 -7.70
CA TYR A 10 19.97 -5.93 -6.27
C TYR A 10 19.87 -4.72 -5.35
N ASP A 11 20.33 -3.54 -5.75
CA ASP A 11 20.13 -2.31 -4.99
C ASP A 11 19.04 -1.41 -5.63
N SER A 12 17.88 -2.00 -5.85
CA SER A 12 16.72 -1.31 -6.41
C SER A 12 16.30 -0.09 -5.58
N SER A 13 16.57 -0.09 -4.27
CA SER A 13 16.31 1.05 -3.38
C SER A 13 17.17 2.26 -3.75
N TRP A 14 18.46 2.04 -4.05
CA TRP A 14 19.35 3.13 -4.50
C TRP A 14 19.00 3.63 -5.90
N ALA A 15 18.59 2.73 -6.80
CA ALA A 15 18.13 3.12 -8.13
C ALA A 15 16.88 4.01 -8.03
N LEU A 16 15.94 3.64 -7.17
CA LEU A 16 14.74 4.40 -6.88
C LEU A 16 15.06 5.76 -6.24
N ALA A 17 15.95 5.79 -5.24
CA ALA A 17 16.39 7.03 -4.59
C ALA A 17 17.10 7.98 -5.58
N LYS A 18 17.95 7.45 -6.44
CA LYS A 18 18.65 8.24 -7.47
C LYS A 18 17.67 8.83 -8.49
N GLU A 19 16.68 8.06 -8.93
CA GLU A 19 15.64 8.53 -9.84
C GLU A 19 14.82 9.65 -9.19
N TRP A 20 14.38 9.48 -7.94
CA TRP A 20 13.68 10.50 -7.17
C TRP A 20 14.49 11.79 -7.03
N ASN A 21 15.74 11.69 -6.60
CA ASN A 21 16.63 12.85 -6.43
C ASN A 21 16.90 13.60 -7.74
N ASN A 22 17.02 12.87 -8.86
CA ASN A 22 17.20 13.48 -10.16
C ASN A 22 15.97 14.24 -10.66
N LEU A 23 14.77 13.68 -10.40
CA LEU A 23 13.50 14.32 -10.76
C LEU A 23 13.12 15.43 -9.79
N ASN A 24 13.51 15.30 -8.52
CA ASN A 24 13.29 16.27 -7.45
C ASN A 24 11.84 16.80 -7.41
N PRO A 25 10.82 15.93 -7.31
CA PRO A 25 9.42 16.35 -7.40
C PRO A 25 9.06 17.28 -6.24
N GLN A 26 8.43 18.42 -6.57
CA GLN A 26 8.17 19.51 -5.63
C GLN A 26 6.69 19.63 -5.23
N ASN A 27 5.81 18.96 -5.94
CA ASN A 27 4.37 19.05 -5.73
C ASN A 27 3.68 17.70 -5.92
N LYS A 28 2.41 17.65 -5.55
CA LYS A 28 1.60 16.43 -5.57
C LYS A 28 1.49 15.80 -6.97
N GLU A 29 1.39 16.62 -7.99
CA GLU A 29 1.25 16.19 -9.37
C GLU A 29 2.54 15.50 -9.84
N GLU A 30 3.69 16.08 -9.55
CA GLU A 30 5.01 15.53 -9.89
C GLU A 30 5.29 14.24 -9.11
N ILE A 31 4.91 14.17 -7.83
CA ILE A 31 5.01 12.96 -7.01
C ILE A 31 4.15 11.84 -7.59
N SER A 32 2.90 12.14 -7.93
CA SER A 32 1.98 11.20 -8.57
C SER A 32 2.54 10.69 -9.91
N ASP A 33 3.06 11.60 -10.72
CA ASP A 33 3.68 11.29 -12.02
C ASP A 33 4.92 10.39 -11.87
N TYR A 34 5.72 10.62 -10.84
CA TYR A 34 6.85 9.76 -10.52
C TYR A 34 6.40 8.30 -10.33
N TYR A 35 5.45 8.05 -9.41
CA TYR A 35 4.98 6.69 -9.12
C TYR A 35 4.31 6.00 -10.31
N LYS A 36 3.66 6.75 -11.21
CA LYS A 36 3.07 6.20 -12.44
C LYS A 36 4.11 5.76 -13.45
N LYS A 37 5.21 6.50 -13.57
CA LYS A 37 6.18 6.37 -14.67
C LYS A 37 7.41 5.55 -14.29
N THR A 38 7.76 5.47 -13.01
CA THR A 38 8.97 4.76 -12.56
C THR A 38 8.85 3.25 -12.77
N LYS A 39 9.87 2.67 -13.44
CA LYS A 39 10.04 1.22 -13.51
C LYS A 39 10.84 0.68 -12.32
N ASN A 40 11.69 1.52 -11.73
CA ASN A 40 12.49 1.13 -10.59
C ASN A 40 11.62 0.75 -9.39
N TYR A 41 10.47 1.42 -9.21
CA TYR A 41 9.51 1.08 -8.16
C TYR A 41 8.90 -0.31 -8.35
N LEU A 42 8.54 -0.68 -9.59
CA LEU A 42 8.07 -2.03 -9.91
C LEU A 42 9.09 -3.10 -9.50
N PHE A 43 10.35 -2.95 -9.88
CA PHE A 43 11.42 -3.90 -9.54
C PHE A 43 11.72 -3.90 -8.04
N ASN A 44 11.73 -2.73 -7.40
CA ASN A 44 11.92 -2.61 -5.97
C ASN A 44 10.86 -3.38 -5.17
N LEU A 45 9.59 -3.22 -5.52
CA LEU A 45 8.48 -3.94 -4.88
C LEU A 45 8.60 -5.45 -5.06
N ILE A 46 8.96 -5.93 -6.26
CA ILE A 46 9.10 -7.37 -6.51
C ILE A 46 10.23 -7.95 -5.66
N ILE A 47 11.41 -7.33 -5.67
CA ILE A 47 12.58 -7.80 -4.93
C ILE A 47 12.30 -7.80 -3.43
N TRP A 48 11.74 -6.71 -2.92
CA TRP A 48 11.45 -6.56 -1.50
C TRP A 48 10.41 -7.59 -1.01
N HIS A 49 9.33 -7.77 -1.74
CA HIS A 49 8.30 -8.75 -1.36
C HIS A 49 8.82 -10.19 -1.40
N GLU A 50 9.71 -10.52 -2.35
CA GLU A 50 10.35 -11.84 -2.43
C GLU A 50 11.44 -12.04 -1.35
N SER A 51 11.97 -10.98 -0.76
CA SER A 51 13.00 -11.07 0.31
C SER A 51 12.47 -11.58 1.66
N GLY A 52 11.16 -11.83 1.77
CA GLY A 52 10.55 -12.41 2.97
C GLY A 52 9.83 -11.41 3.88
N ASP A 53 9.66 -10.17 3.48
CA ASP A 53 8.91 -9.15 4.25
C ASP A 53 7.42 -9.52 4.42
N ARG A 54 6.80 -10.06 3.38
CA ARG A 54 5.35 -10.31 3.34
C ARG A 54 4.86 -11.56 4.10
N PRO A 55 5.54 -12.72 4.12
CA PRO A 55 5.02 -13.90 4.77
C PRO A 55 4.62 -13.74 6.24
N PRO A 56 5.37 -13.01 7.11
CA PRO A 56 4.94 -12.75 8.47
C PRO A 56 3.63 -11.95 8.55
N LEU A 57 3.45 -10.96 7.68
CA LEU A 57 2.23 -10.16 7.61
C LEU A 57 0.99 -10.98 7.22
N TYR A 58 1.16 -12.02 6.40
CA TYR A 58 0.04 -12.88 6.00
C TYR A 58 -0.52 -13.72 7.13
N LEU A 59 0.31 -14.08 8.11
CA LEU A 59 -0.17 -14.74 9.31
C LEU A 59 -1.06 -13.80 10.13
N ASP A 60 -0.67 -12.53 10.23
CA ASP A 60 -1.47 -11.54 10.93
C ASP A 60 -2.73 -11.16 10.16
N LEU A 61 -2.62 -11.00 8.84
CA LEU A 61 -3.76 -10.74 7.97
C LEU A 61 -4.82 -11.85 8.04
N LYS A 62 -4.41 -13.13 8.06
CA LYS A 62 -5.33 -14.27 8.26
C LYS A 62 -6.05 -14.18 9.59
N LYS A 63 -5.32 -13.95 10.69
CA LYS A 63 -5.93 -13.79 12.02
C LYS A 63 -6.94 -12.64 12.07
N LEU A 64 -6.61 -11.50 11.43
CA LEU A 64 -7.51 -10.35 11.35
C LEU A 64 -8.78 -10.69 10.57
N ILE A 65 -8.64 -11.34 9.40
CA ILE A 65 -9.76 -11.79 8.58
C ILE A 65 -10.69 -12.72 9.38
N GLU A 66 -10.13 -13.71 10.07
CA GLU A 66 -10.90 -14.67 10.85
C GLU A 66 -11.55 -14.02 12.07
N ASN A 67 -10.79 -13.28 12.89
CA ASN A 67 -11.27 -12.67 14.13
C ASN A 67 -12.40 -11.66 13.90
N PHE A 68 -12.36 -10.95 12.78
CA PHE A 68 -13.34 -9.91 12.46
C PHE A 68 -14.33 -10.30 11.36
N ASN A 69 -14.30 -11.55 10.90
CA ASN A 69 -15.15 -12.06 9.81
C ASN A 69 -15.18 -11.12 8.59
N ILE A 70 -13.99 -10.80 8.07
CA ILE A 70 -13.77 -9.92 6.92
C ILE A 70 -14.12 -10.64 5.63
N LYS A 71 -14.86 -9.98 4.74
CA LYS A 71 -15.25 -10.49 3.42
C LYS A 71 -14.75 -9.61 2.29
N VAL A 72 -14.68 -8.29 2.51
CA VAL A 72 -14.26 -7.30 1.52
C VAL A 72 -13.13 -6.47 2.07
N VAL A 73 -12.02 -6.40 1.35
CA VAL A 73 -10.83 -5.62 1.71
C VAL A 73 -10.54 -4.56 0.65
N ILE A 74 -10.27 -3.34 1.07
CA ILE A 74 -9.60 -2.34 0.24
C ILE A 74 -8.10 -2.49 0.46
N ASP A 75 -7.36 -2.93 -0.57
CA ASP A 75 -5.91 -2.92 -0.61
C ASP A 75 -5.45 -1.61 -1.26
N PHE A 76 -5.12 -0.63 -0.41
CA PHE A 76 -4.80 0.72 -0.84
C PHE A 76 -3.29 0.87 -1.06
N GLY A 77 -2.91 1.36 -2.24
CA GLY A 77 -1.54 1.35 -2.71
C GLY A 77 -1.08 -0.07 -3.06
N CYS A 78 -1.93 -0.83 -3.75
CA CYS A 78 -1.74 -2.26 -3.98
C CYS A 78 -0.47 -2.60 -4.82
N GLY A 79 0.13 -1.62 -5.49
CA GLY A 79 1.38 -1.77 -6.23
C GLY A 79 1.36 -2.94 -7.21
N VAL A 80 2.27 -3.89 -7.02
CA VAL A 80 2.37 -5.13 -7.83
C VAL A 80 1.36 -6.20 -7.39
N GLY A 81 0.51 -5.91 -6.41
CA GLY A 81 -0.62 -6.73 -5.98
C GLY A 81 -0.25 -7.97 -5.18
N THR A 82 0.85 -7.95 -4.45
CA THR A 82 1.26 -9.13 -3.69
C THR A 82 0.27 -9.45 -2.57
N ASP A 83 -0.19 -8.44 -1.83
CA ASP A 83 -1.21 -8.57 -0.79
C ASP A 83 -2.59 -8.86 -1.39
N SER A 84 -2.96 -8.15 -2.47
CA SER A 84 -4.21 -8.40 -3.22
C SER A 84 -4.33 -9.84 -3.69
N ILE A 85 -3.27 -10.41 -4.28
CA ILE A 85 -3.26 -11.80 -4.76
C ILE A 85 -3.44 -12.76 -3.60
N PHE A 86 -2.73 -12.53 -2.49
CA PHE A 86 -2.90 -13.35 -1.29
C PHE A 86 -4.36 -13.35 -0.80
N LEU A 87 -5.00 -12.18 -0.72
CA LEU A 87 -6.41 -12.05 -0.32
C LEU A 87 -7.34 -12.79 -1.27
N LEU A 88 -7.19 -12.58 -2.58
CA LEU A 88 -7.99 -13.22 -3.61
C LEU A 88 -7.86 -14.74 -3.63
N GLU A 89 -6.63 -15.27 -3.47
CA GLU A 89 -6.37 -16.72 -3.39
C GLU A 89 -6.96 -17.34 -2.11
N ASN A 90 -7.24 -16.54 -1.09
CA ASN A 90 -7.95 -16.95 0.14
C ASN A 90 -9.46 -16.65 0.10
N GLY A 91 -10.02 -16.31 -1.05
CA GLY A 91 -11.46 -16.11 -1.26
C GLY A 91 -12.02 -14.80 -0.70
N ILE A 92 -11.16 -13.80 -0.46
CA ILE A 92 -11.53 -12.46 0.02
C ILE A 92 -11.74 -11.53 -1.18
N GLU A 93 -12.90 -10.91 -1.26
CA GLU A 93 -13.14 -9.87 -2.26
C GLU A 93 -12.20 -8.69 -2.02
N THR A 94 -11.48 -8.26 -3.06
CA THR A 94 -10.44 -7.26 -2.90
C THR A 94 -10.62 -6.10 -3.87
N LYS A 95 -10.74 -4.91 -3.32
CA LYS A 95 -10.73 -3.62 -4.04
C LYS A 95 -9.29 -3.14 -4.10
N MET A 96 -8.63 -3.37 -5.23
CA MET A 96 -7.22 -3.03 -5.48
C MET A 96 -7.14 -1.57 -5.91
N VAL A 97 -6.57 -0.71 -5.08
CA VAL A 97 -6.58 0.75 -5.28
C VAL A 97 -5.17 1.25 -5.51
N ASP A 98 -4.90 1.80 -6.70
CA ASP A 98 -3.59 2.40 -7.04
C ASP A 98 -3.71 3.35 -8.24
N PHE A 99 -2.58 3.96 -8.64
CA PHE A 99 -2.45 4.66 -9.91
C PHE A 99 -2.42 3.68 -11.09
N ILE A 100 -2.84 4.14 -12.27
CA ILE A 100 -2.54 3.43 -13.52
C ILE A 100 -1.07 3.69 -13.87
N GLY A 101 -0.29 2.62 -14.00
CA GLY A 101 1.13 2.67 -14.32
C GLY A 101 1.75 1.27 -14.39
N HIS A 102 3.08 1.20 -14.43
CA HIS A 102 3.79 -0.07 -14.62
C HIS A 102 3.47 -1.13 -13.54
N SER A 103 3.31 -0.72 -12.28
CA SER A 103 2.99 -1.64 -11.19
C SER A 103 1.58 -2.22 -11.33
N SER A 104 0.58 -1.38 -11.63
CA SER A 104 -0.79 -1.84 -11.82
C SER A 104 -0.97 -2.69 -13.10
N ASP A 105 -0.25 -2.37 -14.18
CA ASP A 105 -0.25 -3.20 -15.38
C ASP A 105 0.28 -4.60 -15.09
N PHE A 106 1.35 -4.69 -14.30
CA PHE A 106 1.89 -5.96 -13.85
C PHE A 106 0.95 -6.72 -12.92
N LEU A 107 0.32 -6.02 -11.96
CA LEU A 107 -0.73 -6.59 -11.11
C LEU A 107 -1.86 -7.20 -11.94
N LEU A 108 -2.44 -6.45 -12.87
CA LEU A 108 -3.55 -6.92 -13.71
C LEU A 108 -3.17 -8.13 -14.56
N TRP A 109 -1.94 -8.16 -15.07
CA TRP A 109 -1.40 -9.34 -15.75
C TRP A 109 -1.30 -10.54 -14.78
N ARG A 110 -0.82 -10.36 -13.53
CA ARG A 110 -0.75 -11.42 -12.50
C ARG A 110 -2.13 -11.98 -12.17
N ILE A 111 -3.13 -11.11 -11.96
CA ILE A 111 -4.53 -11.49 -11.69
C ILE A 111 -5.09 -12.35 -12.83
N LYS A 112 -4.94 -11.88 -14.08
CA LYS A 112 -5.39 -12.62 -15.27
C LYS A 112 -4.72 -13.99 -15.40
N LYS A 113 -3.42 -14.06 -15.15
CA LYS A 113 -2.65 -15.33 -15.24
C LYS A 113 -3.07 -16.36 -14.20
N ARG A 114 -3.60 -15.93 -13.05
CA ARG A 114 -4.09 -16.78 -11.97
C ARG A 114 -5.58 -17.05 -12.03
N ASN A 115 -6.30 -16.48 -13.00
CA ASN A 115 -7.76 -16.56 -13.11
C ASN A 115 -8.49 -16.11 -11.83
N LEU A 116 -8.01 -15.07 -11.17
CA LEU A 116 -8.62 -14.52 -9.96
C LEU A 116 -9.78 -13.59 -10.34
N THR A 117 -10.97 -13.85 -9.84
CA THR A 117 -12.23 -13.20 -10.28
C THR A 117 -12.87 -12.30 -9.23
N LEU A 118 -12.45 -12.37 -7.96
CA LEU A 118 -13.01 -11.57 -6.86
C LEU A 118 -12.34 -10.21 -6.68
N GLY A 119 -11.53 -9.78 -7.66
CA GLY A 119 -10.77 -8.53 -7.61
C GLY A 119 -11.36 -7.45 -8.50
N GLU A 120 -11.38 -6.22 -7.99
CA GLU A 120 -11.71 -5.02 -8.75
C GLU A 120 -10.57 -4.01 -8.64
N PHE A 121 -10.04 -3.54 -9.78
CA PHE A 121 -9.02 -2.48 -9.79
C PHE A 121 -9.66 -1.11 -9.88
N ILE A 122 -9.24 -0.20 -9.01
CA ILE A 122 -9.79 1.16 -8.87
C ILE A 122 -8.64 2.17 -9.00
N ASN A 123 -8.71 3.02 -10.01
CA ASN A 123 -7.74 4.09 -10.21
C ASN A 123 -7.95 5.23 -9.21
N THR A 124 -6.94 5.50 -8.39
CA THR A 124 -6.96 6.56 -7.35
C THR A 124 -7.29 7.95 -7.89
N GLU A 125 -6.93 8.27 -9.14
CA GLU A 125 -7.16 9.61 -9.71
C GLU A 125 -8.64 9.95 -9.90
N LYS A 126 -9.50 8.94 -9.97
CA LYS A 126 -10.92 9.10 -10.26
C LYS A 126 -11.81 8.97 -9.04
N ILE A 127 -11.20 8.73 -7.86
CA ILE A 127 -11.97 8.43 -6.66
C ILE A 127 -12.26 9.69 -5.87
N LYS A 128 -13.54 9.91 -5.55
CA LYS A 128 -13.98 10.87 -4.54
C LYS A 128 -14.26 10.21 -3.19
N LYS A 129 -14.65 8.93 -3.20
CA LYS A 129 -14.83 8.08 -2.02
C LYS A 129 -14.59 6.63 -2.41
N LEU A 130 -13.98 5.87 -1.54
CA LEU A 130 -13.74 4.44 -1.73
C LEU A 130 -15.06 3.67 -1.58
N PRO A 131 -15.22 2.52 -2.27
CA PRO A 131 -16.41 1.69 -2.12
C PRO A 131 -16.51 1.09 -0.73
N SER A 132 -17.72 0.59 -0.40
CA SER A 132 -17.97 -0.17 0.84
C SER A 132 -17.00 -1.36 0.97
N ALA A 133 -16.48 -1.53 2.19
CA ALA A 133 -15.61 -2.64 2.55
C ALA A 133 -15.58 -2.86 4.07
N ASP A 134 -15.21 -4.06 4.48
CA ASP A 134 -15.03 -4.39 5.89
C ASP A 134 -13.72 -3.83 6.45
N MET A 135 -12.65 -3.90 5.65
CA MET A 135 -11.29 -3.58 6.07
C MET A 135 -10.56 -2.72 5.03
N PHE A 136 -9.86 -1.72 5.53
CA PHE A 136 -8.85 -0.96 4.79
C PHE A 136 -7.46 -1.46 5.19
N TRP A 137 -6.65 -1.79 4.20
CA TRP A 137 -5.30 -2.31 4.33
C TRP A 137 -4.34 -1.45 3.53
N ALA A 138 -3.35 -0.84 4.21
CA ALA A 138 -2.34 0.01 3.58
C ALA A 138 -0.97 -0.27 4.22
N ILE A 139 -0.15 -1.07 3.57
CA ILE A 139 1.16 -1.49 4.07
C ILE A 139 2.26 -0.83 3.25
N ASP A 140 3.05 0.00 3.92
CA ASP A 140 4.16 0.75 3.34
C ASP A 140 3.71 1.64 2.16
N VAL A 141 2.63 2.42 2.41
CA VAL A 141 1.98 3.28 1.41
C VAL A 141 1.81 4.71 1.90
N LEU A 142 1.32 4.89 3.14
CA LEU A 142 0.89 6.21 3.58
C LEU A 142 2.06 7.20 3.71
N GLU A 143 3.27 6.71 3.97
CA GLU A 143 4.51 7.50 4.00
C GLU A 143 4.92 8.08 2.64
N HIS A 144 4.34 7.56 1.55
CA HIS A 144 4.57 8.06 0.19
C HIS A 144 3.56 9.12 -0.24
N LEU A 145 2.54 9.37 0.57
CA LEU A 145 1.50 10.34 0.25
C LEU A 145 1.92 11.74 0.71
N PRO A 146 1.74 12.79 -0.12
CA PRO A 146 1.99 14.17 0.28
C PRO A 146 1.17 14.61 1.50
N ASP A 147 -0.03 14.07 1.65
CA ASP A 147 -0.91 14.29 2.80
C ASP A 147 -1.66 12.99 3.12
N PRO A 148 -1.11 12.15 4.03
CA PRO A 148 -1.74 10.89 4.44
C PRO A 148 -3.10 11.08 5.12
N SER A 149 -3.37 12.24 5.73
CA SER A 149 -4.64 12.48 6.44
C SER A 149 -5.85 12.53 5.51
N ARG A 150 -5.65 12.83 4.23
CA ARG A 150 -6.72 12.85 3.22
C ARG A 150 -7.38 11.50 3.01
N ILE A 151 -6.73 10.40 3.40
CA ILE A 151 -7.35 9.08 3.36
C ILE A 151 -8.63 9.01 4.20
N LEU A 152 -8.70 9.81 5.27
CA LEU A 152 -9.88 9.91 6.13
C LEU A 152 -11.14 10.43 5.40
N GLU A 153 -10.96 11.20 4.34
CA GLU A 153 -12.06 11.68 3.50
C GLU A 153 -12.53 10.61 2.51
N LEU A 154 -11.60 9.71 2.12
CA LEU A 154 -11.84 8.69 1.11
C LEU A 154 -12.45 7.42 1.66
N ILE A 155 -12.12 7.01 2.91
CA ILE A 155 -12.61 5.75 3.48
C ILE A 155 -14.14 5.75 3.60
N PRO A 156 -14.80 4.60 3.34
CA PRO A 156 -16.25 4.49 3.42
C PRO A 156 -16.74 4.62 4.88
N ASP A 157 -17.98 5.10 5.05
CA ASP A 157 -18.53 5.36 6.39
C ASP A 157 -18.86 4.06 7.14
N ASP A 158 -19.09 2.97 6.42
CA ASP A 158 -19.33 1.63 6.92
C ASP A 158 -18.07 0.81 7.17
N LEU A 159 -16.89 1.37 6.92
CA LEU A 159 -15.62 0.70 7.22
C LEU A 159 -15.53 0.35 8.70
N ARG A 160 -15.25 -0.93 8.98
CA ARG A 160 -15.15 -1.45 10.35
C ARG A 160 -13.73 -1.49 10.88
N ILE A 161 -12.74 -1.70 10.00
CA ILE A 161 -11.34 -1.88 10.37
C ILE A 161 -10.45 -1.07 9.45
N PHE A 162 -9.53 -0.30 10.05
CA PHE A 162 -8.50 0.43 9.34
C PHE A 162 -7.12 -0.04 9.82
N ILE A 163 -6.30 -0.48 8.90
CA ILE A 163 -4.97 -1.02 9.20
C ILE A 163 -3.92 -0.34 8.32
N HIS A 164 -2.84 0.07 8.94
CA HIS A 164 -1.65 0.48 8.19
C HIS A 164 -0.37 0.05 8.89
N ARG A 165 0.68 -0.08 8.11
CA ARG A 165 2.07 -0.04 8.51
C ARG A 165 2.73 1.06 7.70
N SER A 166 3.36 2.02 8.33
CA SER A 166 3.97 3.17 7.65
C SER A 166 5.23 3.62 8.36
N GLN A 167 6.24 4.00 7.61
CA GLN A 167 7.53 4.44 8.12
C GLN A 167 7.68 5.96 7.89
N PHE A 168 6.78 6.73 8.50
CA PHE A 168 6.84 8.19 8.42
C PHE A 168 8.17 8.71 8.96
N ASN A 169 8.73 9.72 8.30
CA ASN A 169 9.98 10.39 8.66
C ASN A 169 11.25 9.51 8.60
N ASP A 170 11.15 8.27 8.12
CA ASP A 170 12.29 7.38 7.93
C ASP A 170 12.85 7.51 6.51
N THR A 171 13.97 8.22 6.37
CA THR A 171 14.68 8.35 5.10
C THR A 171 15.70 7.23 4.87
N ALA A 172 15.86 6.31 5.82
CA ALA A 172 16.82 5.21 5.76
C ALA A 172 18.22 5.66 5.29
N ASN A 173 18.74 6.74 5.89
CA ASN A 173 20.04 7.34 5.53
C ASN A 173 20.13 7.73 4.03
N GLY A 174 19.04 8.23 3.46
CA GLY A 174 18.97 8.67 2.06
C GLY A 174 18.54 7.60 1.06
N ARG A 175 18.27 6.37 1.50
CA ARG A 175 17.72 5.31 0.65
C ARG A 175 16.24 5.52 0.31
N HIS A 176 15.51 6.19 1.20
CA HIS A 176 14.08 6.45 1.05
C HIS A 176 13.77 7.97 1.03
N PRO A 177 14.34 8.75 0.08
CA PRO A 177 14.09 10.19 0.00
C PRO A 177 12.64 10.52 -0.38
N HIS A 178 11.90 9.52 -0.83
CA HIS A 178 10.49 9.58 -1.21
C HIS A 178 9.51 9.31 -0.05
N HIS A 179 10.01 9.05 1.17
CA HIS A 179 9.18 9.05 2.38
C HIS A 179 8.90 10.47 2.85
N MET A 180 7.62 10.79 3.03
CA MET A 180 7.20 12.12 3.43
C MET A 180 7.32 12.31 4.95
N THR A 181 7.64 13.54 5.34
CA THR A 181 7.56 13.96 6.75
C THR A 181 6.09 14.17 7.10
N PHE A 182 5.60 13.44 8.09
CA PHE A 182 4.22 13.55 8.55
C PHE A 182 4.09 13.32 10.05
N ASN A 183 3.22 14.11 10.71
CA ASN A 183 2.86 13.86 12.10
C ASN A 183 1.69 12.86 12.16
N GLU A 184 2.00 11.63 12.51
CA GLU A 184 1.04 10.52 12.59
C GLU A 184 -0.12 10.78 13.57
N ASP A 185 0.06 11.66 14.58
CA ASP A 185 -1.01 12.02 15.52
C ASP A 185 -2.22 12.65 14.82
N ILE A 186 -2.01 13.29 13.66
CA ILE A 186 -3.09 13.86 12.86
C ILE A 186 -3.99 12.73 12.34
N LEU A 187 -3.40 11.68 11.79
CA LEU A 187 -4.13 10.49 11.30
C LEU A 187 -4.84 9.78 12.46
N LYS A 188 -4.13 9.54 13.57
CA LYS A 188 -4.67 8.92 14.78
C LYS A 188 -5.86 9.69 15.36
N LYS A 189 -5.74 11.02 15.41
CA LYS A 189 -6.85 11.89 15.85
C LYS A 189 -8.04 11.76 14.91
N GLY A 190 -7.82 11.86 13.60
CA GLY A 190 -8.89 11.77 12.62
C GLY A 190 -9.61 10.41 12.63
N LEU A 191 -8.89 9.31 12.87
CA LEU A 191 -9.50 7.98 13.06
C LEU A 191 -10.38 7.95 14.33
N LYS A 192 -9.90 8.52 15.44
CA LYS A 192 -10.71 8.62 16.67
C LYS A 192 -11.96 9.47 16.44
N ASP A 193 -11.85 10.60 15.76
CA ASP A 193 -12.99 11.48 15.43
C ASP A 193 -14.04 10.76 14.55
N LYS A 194 -13.62 9.76 13.76
CA LYS A 194 -14.50 8.87 12.98
C LYS A 194 -15.04 7.66 13.76
N GLY A 195 -14.75 7.55 15.05
CA GLY A 195 -15.25 6.48 15.92
C GLY A 195 -14.39 5.21 15.94
N PHE A 196 -13.17 5.26 15.40
CA PHE A 196 -12.24 4.17 15.54
C PHE A 196 -11.49 4.23 16.87
N ARG A 197 -11.18 3.07 17.43
CA ARG A 197 -10.26 2.91 18.57
C ARG A 197 -9.08 2.05 18.16
N GLU A 198 -7.91 2.40 18.64
CA GLU A 198 -6.69 1.61 18.41
C GLU A 198 -6.74 0.30 19.22
N VAL A 199 -6.31 -0.78 18.58
CA VAL A 199 -6.15 -2.10 19.16
C VAL A 199 -4.69 -2.50 19.08
N PRO A 200 -4.05 -2.88 20.20
CA PRO A 200 -2.67 -3.31 20.19
C PRO A 200 -2.45 -4.50 19.25
N TRP A 201 -1.55 -4.34 18.28
CA TRP A 201 -1.14 -5.39 17.37
C TRP A 201 0.35 -5.23 17.02
N PRO A 202 1.19 -6.25 17.22
CA PRO A 202 2.61 -6.12 16.95
C PRO A 202 2.90 -5.78 15.48
N GLY A 203 3.64 -4.69 15.25
CA GLY A 203 4.11 -4.30 13.92
C GLY A 203 3.04 -3.71 12.98
N LEU A 204 1.79 -3.58 13.43
CA LEU A 204 0.70 -2.96 12.66
C LEU A 204 -0.03 -1.93 13.52
N SER A 205 -0.47 -0.85 12.90
CA SER A 205 -1.43 0.09 13.48
C SER A 205 -2.84 -0.38 13.10
N VAL A 206 -3.56 -0.94 14.07
CA VAL A 206 -4.88 -1.55 13.88
C VAL A 206 -5.94 -0.72 14.58
N TRP A 207 -6.94 -0.30 13.84
CA TRP A 207 -8.04 0.54 14.31
C TRP A 207 -9.37 -0.12 14.02
N VAL A 208 -10.21 -0.24 15.03
CA VAL A 208 -11.51 -0.90 14.95
C VAL A 208 -12.62 0.09 15.32
N LYS A 209 -13.64 0.17 14.48
CA LYS A 209 -14.84 0.95 14.74
C LYS A 209 -15.78 0.12 15.61
N SER A 210 -16.27 0.70 16.69
CA SER A 210 -17.30 0.05 17.50
C SER A 210 -18.60 -0.09 16.69
N PRO A 211 -19.32 -1.22 16.85
CA PRO A 211 -20.61 -1.42 16.22
C PRO A 211 -21.60 -0.31 16.55
#